data_e68f763ed90ef253602df941af19ce35
#
_entry.id   e68f763ed90ef253602df941af19ce35
#
_cell.length_a   1.000
_cell.length_b   1.000
_cell.length_c   1.000
_cell.angle_alpha   90.00
_cell.angle_beta   90.00
_cell.angle_gamma   90.00
#
_symmetry.space_group_name_H-M   'P 1'
#
loop_
_entity.id
_entity.type
_entity.pdbx_description
1 polymer ?
#
loop_
_entity_poly.entity_id
_entity_poly.type
_entity_poly.pdbx_seq_one_letter_code
_entity_poly.pdbx_strand_id
1 'polypeptide(L)'
;DRSIMADLYKCTCVAGYSGTICETDINECASSPCLNGGTCSQGVNSYTCTCAAGYSDVPVGTCFSELDECSSVPCLNGGTCFDHTFAYSCVCAKGYAGYNCEANPNECASSPCMNSGTCTDMVNAYECTCGAGWSGGHCELEVDSCKRAENDCDLLRAKCVPVGAGKHECVCHAGYETSNGGKSCVTIEECKSSPCMNGGTCVDGACTYAACLFQWSCVCAAGWAGTVCDVNLDECASYPCANGGTCVDGVYSYACVCGRGYTGFNCEADI
;
A
#
# COMPACT_ATOMS: atom_id res chain seq x y z
N ASP A 1 14.10 -118.92 25.99
CA ASP A 1 13.22 -117.81 26.40
C ASP A 1 13.95 -116.48 26.45
N ARG A 2 13.87 -115.77 25.37
CA ARG A 2 14.41 -114.42 25.29
C ARG A 2 13.28 -113.48 24.80
N SER A 3 12.33 -113.25 25.63
CA SER A 3 11.29 -112.30 25.31
C SER A 3 10.69 -111.68 26.57
N ILE A 4 11.44 -111.00 27.37
CA ILE A 4 10.89 -110.09 28.38
C ILE A 4 12.03 -109.16 28.82
N MET A 5 12.37 -108.17 28.11
CA MET A 5 13.05 -106.98 28.58
C MET A 5 12.87 -105.85 27.57
N ALA A 6 11.64 -105.49 27.22
CA ALA A 6 11.38 -104.41 26.31
C ALA A 6 10.44 -103.32 26.87
N ASP A 7 10.49 -103.04 28.17
CA ASP A 7 9.75 -101.91 28.73
C ASP A 7 10.29 -101.52 30.11
N LEU A 8 11.53 -101.10 30.19
CA LEU A 8 12.12 -100.78 31.45
C LEU A 8 12.52 -99.29 31.63
N TYR A 9 12.31 -98.50 30.68
CA TYR A 9 12.53 -97.06 30.92
C TYR A 9 11.48 -96.22 30.14
N LYS A 10 11.00 -95.19 30.80
CA LYS A 10 10.16 -94.13 30.22
C LYS A 10 10.92 -92.82 30.34
N CYS A 11 11.26 -92.24 29.24
CA CYS A 11 11.82 -90.89 29.21
C CYS A 11 10.74 -89.82 29.42
N THR A 12 10.99 -88.92 30.34
CA THR A 12 10.19 -87.66 30.42
C THR A 12 10.99 -86.59 29.76
N CYS A 13 10.52 -86.09 28.63
CA CYS A 13 11.23 -85.09 27.85
C CYS A 13 11.20 -83.74 28.55
N VAL A 14 12.28 -83.01 28.46
CA VAL A 14 12.27 -81.59 28.78
C VAL A 14 11.38 -80.81 27.78
N ALA A 15 10.84 -79.68 28.17
CA ALA A 15 10.00 -78.85 27.31
C ALA A 15 10.72 -78.56 25.98
N GLY A 16 9.99 -78.66 24.86
CA GLY A 16 10.47 -78.46 23.49
C GLY A 16 10.85 -79.78 22.78
N TYR A 17 10.92 -80.96 23.50
CA TYR A 17 11.25 -82.22 22.89
C TYR A 17 10.13 -83.27 23.05
N SER A 18 10.01 -84.14 22.07
CA SER A 18 9.07 -85.25 22.03
C SER A 18 9.75 -86.54 21.53
N GLY A 19 9.00 -87.64 21.46
CA GLY A 19 9.52 -88.96 21.07
C GLY A 19 9.81 -89.89 22.25
N THR A 20 10.11 -91.18 21.99
CA THR A 20 10.30 -92.19 23.02
C THR A 20 11.56 -91.99 23.82
N ILE A 21 12.58 -91.42 23.25
CA ILE A 21 13.88 -91.07 23.85
C ILE A 21 14.17 -89.52 23.75
N CYS A 22 13.11 -88.71 23.51
CA CYS A 22 13.22 -87.25 23.44
C CYS A 22 14.08 -86.74 22.25
N GLU A 23 14.06 -87.47 21.14
CA GLU A 23 14.89 -87.26 19.94
C GLU A 23 14.31 -86.25 18.98
N THR A 24 13.06 -85.83 19.17
CA THR A 24 12.39 -84.96 18.23
C THR A 24 12.16 -83.61 18.87
N ASP A 25 12.72 -82.55 18.26
CA ASP A 25 12.38 -81.18 18.56
C ASP A 25 10.94 -80.86 18.12
N ILE A 26 10.18 -80.32 19.08
CA ILE A 26 8.76 -79.91 18.74
C ILE A 26 8.84 -78.67 17.86
N ASN A 27 8.18 -78.76 16.71
CA ASN A 27 8.11 -77.63 15.82
C ASN A 27 6.95 -76.69 16.26
N GLU A 28 7.25 -75.63 16.99
CA GLU A 28 6.26 -74.64 17.47
C GLU A 28 5.67 -73.87 16.33
N CYS A 29 6.40 -73.69 15.23
CA CYS A 29 5.89 -73.02 14.01
C CYS A 29 4.79 -73.83 13.27
N ALA A 30 4.64 -75.15 13.54
CA ALA A 30 3.62 -75.99 12.96
C ALA A 30 2.17 -75.54 13.28
N SER A 31 2.00 -74.85 14.41
CA SER A 31 0.72 -74.24 14.80
C SER A 31 0.42 -72.91 14.12
N SER A 32 1.32 -72.43 13.25
CA SER A 32 1.20 -71.13 12.57
C SER A 32 0.94 -69.94 13.58
N PRO A 33 1.77 -69.76 14.59
CA PRO A 33 1.52 -68.80 15.65
C PRO A 33 1.69 -67.33 15.21
N CYS A 34 2.43 -67.10 14.10
CA CYS A 34 2.64 -65.78 13.57
C CYS A 34 1.45 -65.34 12.68
N LEU A 35 0.78 -64.28 13.08
CA LEU A 35 -0.39 -63.76 12.38
C LEU A 35 0.00 -62.76 11.31
N ASN A 36 -0.99 -62.27 10.53
CA ASN A 36 -0.87 -61.20 9.53
C ASN A 36 0.32 -61.36 8.58
N GLY A 37 0.60 -62.63 8.16
CA GLY A 37 1.67 -62.93 7.22
C GLY A 37 3.09 -62.88 7.81
N GLY A 38 3.23 -62.85 9.13
CA GLY A 38 4.52 -62.92 9.79
C GLY A 38 5.22 -64.24 9.52
N THR A 39 6.54 -64.23 9.46
CA THR A 39 7.40 -65.43 9.30
C THR A 39 7.79 -65.97 10.65
N CYS A 40 7.53 -67.26 10.85
CA CYS A 40 7.88 -67.98 12.06
C CYS A 40 9.29 -68.58 11.95
N SER A 41 10.14 -68.38 12.98
CA SER A 41 11.44 -68.98 13.13
C SER A 41 11.41 -69.90 14.36
N GLN A 42 11.74 -71.19 14.12
CA GLN A 42 11.81 -72.24 15.16
C GLN A 42 12.92 -71.98 16.13
N GLY A 43 12.69 -72.28 17.42
CA GLY A 43 13.63 -72.31 18.51
C GLY A 43 13.38 -73.56 19.41
N VAL A 44 14.21 -73.82 20.42
CA VAL A 44 13.93 -74.86 21.37
C VAL A 44 12.88 -74.39 22.36
N ASN A 45 11.72 -75.10 22.42
CA ASN A 45 10.59 -74.79 23.28
C ASN A 45 10.12 -73.26 23.09
N SER A 46 10.35 -72.70 21.93
CA SER A 46 10.07 -71.31 21.64
C SER A 46 10.01 -71.04 20.13
N TYR A 47 9.37 -69.96 19.73
CA TYR A 47 9.42 -69.45 18.38
C TYR A 47 9.59 -67.97 18.40
N THR A 48 9.99 -67.40 17.28
CA THR A 48 10.07 -65.97 17.09
C THR A 48 9.33 -65.61 15.79
N CYS A 49 8.49 -64.57 15.86
CA CYS A 49 7.84 -64.04 14.69
C CYS A 49 8.60 -62.82 14.14
N THR A 50 8.89 -62.87 12.83
CA THR A 50 9.29 -61.67 12.10
C THR A 50 8.06 -61.14 11.41
N CYS A 51 7.53 -60.01 11.85
CA CYS A 51 6.28 -59.46 11.36
C CYS A 51 6.43 -58.86 9.97
N ALA A 52 5.38 -58.97 9.18
CA ALA A 52 5.27 -58.24 7.93
C ALA A 52 5.18 -56.73 8.21
N ALA A 53 5.50 -55.94 7.19
CA ALA A 53 5.39 -54.48 7.30
C ALA A 53 4.03 -54.04 7.84
N GLY A 54 3.96 -53.04 8.70
CA GLY A 54 2.74 -52.54 9.31
C GLY A 54 2.23 -53.33 10.53
N TYR A 55 2.92 -54.39 10.95
CA TYR A 55 2.56 -55.14 12.15
C TYR A 55 3.73 -55.21 13.12
N SER A 56 3.41 -55.29 14.40
CA SER A 56 4.37 -55.46 15.49
C SER A 56 4.10 -56.74 16.28
N ASP A 57 5.12 -57.28 16.97
CA ASP A 57 4.99 -58.44 17.81
C ASP A 57 4.82 -58.10 19.32
N VAL A 58 4.64 -56.82 19.61
CA VAL A 58 4.44 -56.33 20.99
C VAL A 58 2.93 -56.24 21.28
N PRO A 59 2.47 -56.74 22.42
CA PRO A 59 3.20 -57.39 23.54
C PRO A 59 3.27 -58.91 23.49
N VAL A 60 2.76 -59.59 22.46
CA VAL A 60 2.42 -61.01 22.47
C VAL A 60 3.34 -61.88 21.60
N GLY A 61 4.27 -61.34 20.84
CA GLY A 61 5.19 -62.11 19.98
C GLY A 61 4.51 -62.85 18.82
N THR A 62 3.34 -62.39 18.32
CA THR A 62 2.53 -63.07 17.32
C THR A 62 2.20 -62.19 16.10
N CYS A 63 2.74 -60.98 15.98
CA CYS A 63 2.43 -60.00 14.94
C CYS A 63 0.92 -59.65 14.87
N PHE A 64 0.29 -59.57 16.04
CA PHE A 64 -1.15 -59.30 16.14
C PHE A 64 -1.48 -57.82 16.02
N SER A 65 -0.62 -56.97 16.55
CA SER A 65 -0.90 -55.55 16.63
C SER A 65 -0.47 -54.81 15.36
N GLU A 66 -1.36 -53.99 14.80
CA GLU A 66 -1.03 -53.01 13.78
C GLU A 66 -0.12 -51.95 14.37
N LEU A 67 0.81 -51.45 13.58
CA LEU A 67 1.62 -50.29 13.96
C LEU A 67 0.77 -49.04 13.91
N ASP A 68 0.84 -48.25 14.95
CA ASP A 68 0.27 -46.90 14.96
C ASP A 68 1.32 -45.92 14.43
N GLU A 69 1.23 -45.56 13.16
CA GLU A 69 2.15 -44.63 12.51
C GLU A 69 2.01 -43.21 13.10
N CYS A 70 0.85 -42.87 13.68
CA CYS A 70 0.62 -41.63 14.35
C CYS A 70 1.38 -41.47 15.66
N SER A 71 1.85 -42.57 16.27
CA SER A 71 2.63 -42.56 17.49
C SER A 71 3.96 -41.79 17.37
N SER A 72 4.51 -41.68 16.15
CA SER A 72 5.69 -40.90 15.83
C SER A 72 5.42 -39.38 15.65
N VAL A 73 4.16 -38.94 15.77
CA VAL A 73 3.72 -37.56 15.60
C VAL A 73 4.17 -36.97 14.24
N PRO A 74 3.85 -37.62 13.13
CA PRO A 74 4.38 -37.21 11.81
C PRO A 74 3.74 -35.95 11.26
N CYS A 75 2.54 -35.55 11.73
CA CYS A 75 1.83 -34.38 11.28
C CYS A 75 2.33 -33.12 12.00
N LEU A 76 2.88 -32.18 11.24
CA LEU A 76 3.46 -30.94 11.74
C LEU A 76 2.40 -29.83 11.88
N ASN A 77 2.80 -28.70 12.45
CA ASN A 77 2.03 -27.47 12.51
C ASN A 77 0.58 -27.64 13.03
N GLY A 78 0.39 -28.56 13.99
CA GLY A 78 -0.92 -28.81 14.58
C GLY A 78 -1.87 -29.60 13.68
N GLY A 79 -1.37 -30.26 12.64
CA GLY A 79 -2.13 -31.20 11.84
C GLY A 79 -2.63 -32.40 12.66
N THR A 80 -3.79 -32.91 12.31
CA THR A 80 -4.36 -34.11 12.94
C THR A 80 -3.94 -35.34 12.16
N CYS A 81 -3.34 -36.30 12.85
CA CYS A 81 -2.94 -37.58 12.27
C CYS A 81 -4.08 -38.58 12.33
N PHE A 82 -4.30 -39.31 11.24
CA PHE A 82 -5.19 -40.45 11.14
C PHE A 82 -4.38 -41.67 10.75
N ASP A 83 -4.43 -42.67 11.62
CA ASP A 83 -3.79 -43.95 11.42
C ASP A 83 -4.58 -44.80 10.42
N HIS A 84 -3.88 -45.54 9.57
CA HIS A 84 -4.44 -46.46 8.58
C HIS A 84 -3.57 -47.70 8.47
N THR A 85 -4.08 -48.79 7.92
CA THR A 85 -3.31 -50.01 7.68
C THR A 85 -2.10 -49.70 6.79
N PHE A 86 -0.88 -49.80 7.37
CA PHE A 86 0.42 -49.51 6.72
C PHE A 86 0.70 -48.08 6.32
N ALA A 87 -0.08 -47.11 6.76
CA ALA A 87 0.06 -45.71 6.37
C ALA A 87 -0.59 -44.78 7.39
N TYR A 88 -0.32 -43.51 7.29
CA TYR A 88 -1.08 -42.47 7.97
C TYR A 88 -1.50 -41.38 6.98
N SER A 89 -2.41 -40.53 7.40
CA SER A 89 -2.74 -39.32 6.69
C SER A 89 -2.83 -38.15 7.65
N CYS A 90 -2.44 -36.95 7.18
CA CYS A 90 -2.53 -35.73 7.97
C CYS A 90 -3.66 -34.84 7.44
N VAL A 91 -4.54 -34.40 8.34
CA VAL A 91 -5.45 -33.28 8.07
C VAL A 91 -4.81 -32.01 8.61
N CYS A 92 -4.36 -31.14 7.72
CA CYS A 92 -3.63 -29.96 8.08
C CYS A 92 -4.51 -28.91 8.71
N ALA A 93 -3.94 -28.17 9.67
CA ALA A 93 -4.53 -26.93 10.16
C ALA A 93 -4.58 -25.89 9.04
N LYS A 94 -5.49 -24.92 9.16
CA LYS A 94 -5.62 -23.85 8.17
C LYS A 94 -4.29 -23.13 7.96
N GLY A 95 -3.93 -22.91 6.71
CA GLY A 95 -2.69 -22.27 6.31
C GLY A 95 -1.52 -23.22 6.11
N TYR A 96 -1.70 -24.51 6.33
CA TYR A 96 -0.65 -25.50 6.09
C TYR A 96 -1.07 -26.54 5.04
N ALA A 97 -0.10 -27.03 4.30
CA ALA A 97 -0.24 -28.02 3.27
C ALA A 97 0.95 -28.98 3.29
N GLY A 98 0.95 -29.95 2.34
CA GLY A 98 1.94 -31.00 2.28
C GLY A 98 1.44 -32.30 2.91
N TYR A 99 2.18 -33.40 2.73
CA TYR A 99 1.81 -34.71 3.24
C TYR A 99 1.81 -34.74 4.78
N ASN A 100 2.76 -34.07 5.39
CA ASN A 100 2.92 -33.92 6.84
C ASN A 100 2.56 -32.53 7.35
N CYS A 101 1.85 -31.72 6.57
CA CYS A 101 1.52 -30.33 6.88
C CYS A 101 2.75 -29.44 7.09
N GLU A 102 3.85 -29.76 6.43
CA GLU A 102 5.15 -29.08 6.54
C GLU A 102 5.25 -27.77 5.78
N ALA A 103 4.38 -27.54 4.80
CA ALA A 103 4.43 -26.40 3.92
C ALA A 103 3.45 -25.31 4.34
N ASN A 104 3.89 -24.03 4.33
CA ASN A 104 3.01 -22.86 4.32
C ASN A 104 2.81 -22.44 2.85
N PRO A 105 1.59 -22.54 2.29
CA PRO A 105 1.31 -21.99 0.97
C PRO A 105 1.57 -20.50 0.95
N ASN A 106 2.16 -20.01 -0.12
CA ASN A 106 2.47 -18.60 -0.26
C ASN A 106 1.27 -17.85 -0.84
N GLU A 107 0.53 -17.14 -0.01
CA GLU A 107 -0.62 -16.34 -0.43
C GLU A 107 -0.23 -15.18 -1.34
N CYS A 108 1.00 -14.70 -1.23
CA CYS A 108 1.54 -13.66 -2.11
C CYS A 108 1.73 -14.11 -3.57
N ALA A 109 1.69 -15.42 -3.85
CA ALA A 109 1.85 -15.94 -5.20
C ALA A 109 0.76 -15.44 -6.18
N SER A 110 -0.42 -15.08 -5.66
CA SER A 110 -1.51 -14.48 -6.44
C SER A 110 -1.32 -13.00 -6.74
N SER A 111 -0.25 -12.37 -6.23
CA SER A 111 0.03 -10.93 -6.33
C SER A 111 -1.15 -10.05 -5.85
N PRO A 112 -1.63 -10.24 -4.61
CA PRO A 112 -2.84 -9.57 -4.13
C PRO A 112 -2.67 -8.08 -3.85
N CYS A 113 -1.43 -7.60 -3.68
CA CYS A 113 -1.13 -6.20 -3.38
C CYS A 113 -1.04 -5.38 -4.68
N MET A 114 -1.88 -4.35 -4.76
CA MET A 114 -1.97 -3.45 -5.91
C MET A 114 -0.94 -2.32 -5.83
N ASN A 115 -0.86 -1.53 -6.88
CA ASN A 115 -0.09 -0.28 -6.93
C ASN A 115 1.34 -0.42 -6.40
N SER A 116 2.01 -1.52 -6.76
CA SER A 116 3.37 -1.85 -6.33
C SER A 116 3.54 -1.99 -4.80
N GLY A 117 2.46 -2.30 -4.08
CA GLY A 117 2.53 -2.68 -2.68
C GLY A 117 3.37 -3.95 -2.50
N THR A 118 4.10 -4.03 -1.41
CA THR A 118 4.90 -5.20 -1.05
C THR A 118 4.03 -6.17 -0.26
N CYS A 119 3.97 -7.43 -0.75
CA CYS A 119 3.25 -8.50 -0.06
C CYS A 119 4.18 -9.25 0.90
N THR A 120 3.72 -9.45 2.12
CA THR A 120 4.38 -10.29 3.13
C THR A 120 3.50 -11.49 3.41
N ASP A 121 4.04 -12.69 3.18
CA ASP A 121 3.36 -13.95 3.42
C ASP A 121 3.28 -14.28 4.90
N MET A 122 2.16 -14.81 5.33
CA MET A 122 1.89 -15.25 6.70
C MET A 122 1.21 -16.62 6.68
N VAL A 123 0.92 -17.18 7.85
CA VAL A 123 0.15 -18.42 7.93
C VAL A 123 -1.33 -18.15 7.67
N ASN A 124 -1.86 -18.70 6.57
CA ASN A 124 -3.25 -18.55 6.13
C ASN A 124 -3.69 -17.06 5.94
N ALA A 125 -2.75 -16.18 5.64
CA ALA A 125 -2.96 -14.75 5.47
C ALA A 125 -1.79 -14.11 4.73
N TYR A 126 -1.97 -12.89 4.31
CA TYR A 126 -0.88 -12.03 3.84
C TYR A 126 -1.10 -10.60 4.32
N GLU A 127 -0.08 -9.80 4.26
CA GLU A 127 -0.15 -8.37 4.56
C GLU A 127 0.47 -7.56 3.41
N CYS A 128 -0.21 -6.49 3.01
CA CYS A 128 0.30 -5.56 2.02
C CYS A 128 0.87 -4.31 2.69
N THR A 129 2.15 -4.02 2.43
CA THR A 129 2.77 -2.74 2.75
C THR A 129 2.65 -1.83 1.55
N CYS A 130 1.85 -0.77 1.66
CA CYS A 130 1.56 0.13 0.56
C CYS A 130 2.67 1.15 0.33
N GLY A 131 2.93 1.45 -0.93
CA GLY A 131 3.77 2.57 -1.34
C GLY A 131 3.15 3.92 -1.00
N ALA A 132 3.96 4.98 -1.07
CA ALA A 132 3.51 6.35 -0.82
C ALA A 132 2.31 6.71 -1.71
N GLY A 133 1.27 7.28 -1.09
CA GLY A 133 0.06 7.69 -1.78
C GLY A 133 -1.01 6.61 -1.91
N TRP A 134 -0.77 5.41 -1.40
CA TRP A 134 -1.71 4.31 -1.43
C TRP A 134 -2.06 3.81 -0.04
N SER A 135 -3.27 3.25 0.11
CA SER A 135 -3.80 2.70 1.35
C SER A 135 -4.82 1.60 1.05
N GLY A 136 -5.40 1.01 2.09
CA GLY A 136 -6.30 -0.13 1.95
C GLY A 136 -5.61 -1.44 2.23
N GLY A 137 -6.37 -2.52 2.38
CA GLY A 137 -5.85 -3.86 2.68
C GLY A 137 -5.03 -4.47 1.54
N HIS A 138 -5.28 -4.01 0.31
CA HIS A 138 -4.60 -4.45 -0.91
C HIS A 138 -3.90 -3.29 -1.63
N CYS A 139 -3.76 -2.14 -0.96
CA CYS A 139 -3.23 -0.89 -1.54
C CYS A 139 -4.08 -0.36 -2.71
N GLU A 140 -5.37 -0.60 -2.69
CA GLU A 140 -6.34 -0.25 -3.73
C GLU A 140 -6.87 1.18 -3.62
N LEU A 141 -6.69 1.83 -2.46
CA LEU A 141 -7.23 3.14 -2.18
C LEU A 141 -6.18 4.23 -2.36
N GLU A 142 -6.50 5.21 -3.20
CA GLU A 142 -5.68 6.40 -3.35
C GLU A 142 -5.80 7.31 -2.12
N VAL A 143 -4.69 7.77 -1.60
CA VAL A 143 -4.64 8.71 -0.48
C VAL A 143 -4.81 10.13 -0.99
N ASP A 144 -5.90 10.78 -0.59
CA ASP A 144 -6.14 12.20 -0.82
C ASP A 144 -5.19 13.03 0.06
N SER A 145 -4.14 13.57 -0.55
CA SER A 145 -3.13 14.38 0.16
C SER A 145 -3.67 15.71 0.66
N CYS A 146 -4.79 16.23 0.11
CA CYS A 146 -5.41 17.45 0.58
C CYS A 146 -6.16 17.27 1.91
N LYS A 147 -6.58 16.04 2.25
CA LYS A 147 -7.26 15.72 3.50
C LYS A 147 -6.30 15.44 4.66
N ARG A 148 -5.02 15.26 4.37
CA ARG A 148 -4.00 15.08 5.40
C ARG A 148 -3.61 16.42 6.02
N ALA A 149 -3.30 16.41 7.32
CA ALA A 149 -2.73 17.56 8.02
C ALA A 149 -1.36 18.01 7.46
N GLU A 150 -0.81 17.23 6.54
CA GLU A 150 0.51 17.43 5.91
C GLU A 150 0.44 18.16 4.57
N ASN A 151 -0.77 18.61 4.12
CA ASN A 151 -0.82 19.46 2.95
C ASN A 151 -0.13 20.79 3.29
N ASP A 152 0.81 21.22 2.45
CA ASP A 152 1.64 22.41 2.62
C ASP A 152 1.07 23.64 1.91
N CYS A 153 -0.20 23.57 1.43
CA CYS A 153 -0.86 24.72 0.81
C CYS A 153 -1.27 25.77 1.85
N ASP A 154 -0.97 27.03 1.57
CA ASP A 154 -1.55 28.15 2.30
C ASP A 154 -3.04 28.27 1.98
N LEU A 155 -3.89 27.62 2.80
CA LEU A 155 -5.33 27.55 2.58
C LEU A 155 -6.05 28.91 2.61
N LEU A 156 -5.37 29.98 3.05
CA LEU A 156 -5.87 31.35 2.97
C LEU A 156 -5.75 31.94 1.57
N ARG A 157 -4.76 31.49 0.79
CA ARG A 157 -4.41 32.03 -0.53
C ARG A 157 -4.48 31.03 -1.65
N ALA A 158 -4.63 29.73 -1.33
CA ALA A 158 -4.69 28.64 -2.28
C ALA A 158 -5.74 27.61 -1.92
N LYS A 159 -6.24 26.94 -2.96
CA LYS A 159 -7.02 25.72 -2.84
C LYS A 159 -6.12 24.53 -3.10
N CYS A 160 -6.13 23.55 -2.19
CA CYS A 160 -5.48 22.27 -2.45
C CYS A 160 -6.32 21.45 -3.44
N VAL A 161 -5.68 20.90 -4.46
CA VAL A 161 -6.29 20.04 -5.48
C VAL A 161 -5.48 18.75 -5.56
N PRO A 162 -6.07 17.57 -5.33
CA PRO A 162 -5.37 16.30 -5.50
C PRO A 162 -5.08 16.06 -6.99
N VAL A 163 -3.84 15.65 -7.30
CA VAL A 163 -3.36 15.41 -8.67
C VAL A 163 -2.80 14.00 -8.86
N GLY A 164 -3.17 13.09 -7.99
CA GLY A 164 -2.77 11.68 -8.02
C GLY A 164 -2.42 11.15 -6.63
N ALA A 165 -2.10 9.86 -6.57
CA ALA A 165 -1.89 9.15 -5.32
C ALA A 165 -0.86 9.86 -4.40
N GLY A 166 -1.34 10.39 -3.29
CA GLY A 166 -0.53 11.11 -2.31
C GLY A 166 0.08 12.41 -2.80
N LYS A 167 -0.37 12.94 -3.95
CA LYS A 167 0.13 14.20 -4.53
C LYS A 167 -0.97 15.24 -4.58
N HIS A 168 -0.60 16.48 -4.41
CA HIS A 168 -1.50 17.62 -4.55
C HIS A 168 -0.79 18.79 -5.23
N GLU A 169 -1.59 19.71 -5.68
CA GLU A 169 -1.19 21.00 -6.23
C GLU A 169 -1.94 22.11 -5.49
N CYS A 170 -1.25 23.21 -5.22
CA CYS A 170 -1.86 24.39 -4.62
C CYS A 170 -2.27 25.36 -5.75
N VAL A 171 -3.57 25.47 -5.99
CA VAL A 171 -4.12 26.40 -6.98
C VAL A 171 -4.44 27.72 -6.28
N CYS A 172 -3.72 28.78 -6.64
CA CYS A 172 -3.89 30.08 -6.03
C CYS A 172 -5.28 30.68 -6.29
N HIS A 173 -5.83 31.34 -5.28
CA HIS A 173 -7.03 32.15 -5.44
C HIS A 173 -6.79 33.36 -6.34
N ALA A 174 -7.86 33.95 -6.86
CA ALA A 174 -7.75 35.18 -7.65
C ALA A 174 -7.00 36.28 -6.90
N GLY A 175 -6.09 36.99 -7.57
CA GLY A 175 -5.21 38.01 -6.97
C GLY A 175 -3.91 37.48 -6.41
N TYR A 176 -3.66 36.18 -6.53
CA TYR A 176 -2.41 35.55 -6.11
C TYR A 176 -1.78 34.76 -7.26
N GLU A 177 -0.47 34.75 -7.33
CA GLU A 177 0.32 33.94 -8.26
C GLU A 177 1.15 32.90 -7.54
N THR A 178 1.49 31.84 -8.25
CA THR A 178 2.30 30.75 -7.68
C THR A 178 3.74 31.16 -7.50
N SER A 179 4.31 30.82 -6.34
CA SER A 179 5.73 30.93 -6.07
C SER A 179 6.30 29.60 -5.55
N ASN A 180 7.63 29.50 -5.46
CA ASN A 180 8.32 28.28 -4.96
C ASN A 180 7.87 26.97 -5.63
N GLY A 181 7.74 26.99 -6.98
CA GLY A 181 7.39 25.78 -7.72
C GLY A 181 5.95 25.29 -7.50
N GLY A 182 5.01 26.19 -7.20
CA GLY A 182 3.60 25.87 -7.06
C GLY A 182 3.15 25.56 -5.63
N LYS A 183 4.02 25.75 -4.64
CA LYS A 183 3.70 25.41 -3.23
C LYS A 183 3.15 26.56 -2.42
N SER A 184 3.42 27.77 -2.80
CA SER A 184 2.92 28.97 -2.11
C SER A 184 2.35 29.98 -3.07
N CYS A 185 1.42 30.81 -2.58
CA CYS A 185 0.79 31.88 -3.35
C CYS A 185 1.19 33.22 -2.75
N VAL A 186 1.70 34.10 -3.62
CA VAL A 186 2.05 35.48 -3.28
C VAL A 186 1.09 36.43 -3.97
N THR A 187 0.92 37.62 -3.41
CA THR A 187 0.10 38.66 -4.07
C THR A 187 0.72 39.03 -5.40
N ILE A 188 -0.12 39.19 -6.42
CA ILE A 188 0.30 39.69 -7.72
C ILE A 188 0.68 41.16 -7.50
N GLU A 189 1.88 41.55 -7.93
CA GLU A 189 2.34 42.96 -7.95
C GLU A 189 1.97 43.56 -9.31
N GLU A 190 0.75 44.03 -9.46
CA GLU A 190 0.25 44.57 -10.73
C GLU A 190 1.04 45.79 -11.20
N CYS A 191 1.53 46.60 -10.26
CA CYS A 191 2.35 47.78 -10.53
C CYS A 191 3.74 47.46 -11.11
N LYS A 192 4.20 46.19 -11.03
CA LYS A 192 5.50 45.76 -11.57
C LYS A 192 5.58 45.92 -13.11
N SER A 193 4.45 45.85 -13.79
CA SER A 193 4.35 46.06 -15.24
C SER A 193 4.38 47.53 -15.62
N SER A 194 4.43 48.47 -14.64
CA SER A 194 4.36 49.93 -14.85
C SER A 194 3.18 50.37 -15.76
N PRO A 195 1.94 50.03 -15.40
CA PRO A 195 0.78 50.24 -16.26
C PRO A 195 0.37 51.69 -16.41
N CYS A 196 0.82 52.60 -15.54
CA CYS A 196 0.47 53.99 -15.55
C CYS A 196 1.38 54.75 -16.51
N MET A 197 0.76 55.50 -17.43
CA MET A 197 1.43 56.34 -18.44
C MET A 197 1.72 57.75 -17.92
N ASN A 198 2.44 58.50 -18.71
CA ASN A 198 2.65 59.94 -18.53
C ASN A 198 3.07 60.38 -17.10
N GLY A 199 3.89 59.54 -16.46
CA GLY A 199 4.38 59.81 -15.12
C GLY A 199 3.36 59.61 -14.00
N GLY A 200 2.27 58.93 -14.27
CA GLY A 200 1.31 58.50 -13.26
C GLY A 200 1.94 57.53 -12.28
N THR A 201 1.52 57.59 -11.03
CA THR A 201 1.97 56.67 -9.96
C THR A 201 1.00 55.49 -9.86
N CYS A 202 1.52 54.27 -10.01
CA CYS A 202 0.74 53.04 -9.79
C CYS A 202 0.64 52.74 -8.28
N VAL A 203 -0.55 52.36 -7.85
CA VAL A 203 -0.85 51.95 -6.48
C VAL A 203 -1.48 50.56 -6.54
N ASP A 204 -0.78 49.56 -5.98
CA ASP A 204 -1.29 48.22 -5.83
C ASP A 204 -2.48 48.19 -4.86
N GLY A 205 -3.56 47.54 -5.24
CA GLY A 205 -4.73 47.38 -4.38
C GLY A 205 -4.47 46.37 -3.27
N ALA A 206 -4.87 46.69 -2.05
CA ALA A 206 -4.87 45.73 -0.95
C ALA A 206 -5.99 44.70 -1.14
N CYS A 207 -5.64 43.43 -1.34
CA CYS A 207 -6.63 42.35 -1.36
C CYS A 207 -7.29 42.21 0.01
N THR A 208 -8.58 42.52 0.10
CA THR A 208 -9.40 42.13 1.24
C THR A 208 -10.20 40.85 0.90
N TYR A 209 -10.38 39.99 1.86
CA TYR A 209 -10.82 38.59 1.88
C TYR A 209 -11.92 38.10 0.91
N ALA A 210 -12.59 38.93 0.12
CA ALA A 210 -13.75 38.49 -0.65
C ALA A 210 -13.81 38.94 -2.12
N ALA A 211 -12.96 39.84 -2.59
CA ALA A 211 -13.04 40.35 -3.96
C ALA A 211 -11.69 40.89 -4.45
N CYS A 212 -10.70 40.01 -4.61
CA CYS A 212 -9.50 40.35 -5.37
C CYS A 212 -9.83 40.28 -6.88
N LEU A 213 -10.55 41.29 -7.38
CA LEU A 213 -10.55 41.61 -8.77
C LEU A 213 -9.40 42.61 -8.96
N PHE A 214 -8.38 42.23 -9.71
CA PHE A 214 -7.25 43.03 -10.19
C PHE A 214 -7.41 44.52 -9.84
N GLN A 215 -6.96 44.98 -8.69
CA GLN A 215 -7.18 46.39 -8.26
C GLN A 215 -5.83 47.07 -8.06
N TRP A 216 -5.30 47.47 -9.17
CA TRP A 216 -4.36 48.57 -9.17
C TRP A 216 -5.07 49.84 -9.64
N SER A 217 -4.58 50.98 -9.32
CA SER A 217 -5.06 52.26 -9.78
C SER A 217 -3.90 53.17 -10.10
N CYS A 218 -4.11 54.05 -11.08
CA CYS A 218 -3.15 55.08 -11.36
C CYS A 218 -3.57 56.38 -10.69
N VAL A 219 -2.64 57.02 -9.97
CA VAL A 219 -2.75 58.39 -9.59
C VAL A 219 -2.04 59.20 -10.67
N CYS A 220 -2.82 59.89 -11.52
CA CYS A 220 -2.28 60.59 -12.66
C CYS A 220 -1.54 61.89 -12.26
N ALA A 221 -0.49 62.18 -12.99
CA ALA A 221 0.16 63.47 -12.91
C ALA A 221 -0.79 64.60 -13.42
N ALA A 222 -0.51 65.83 -13.01
CA ALA A 222 -1.32 66.98 -13.43
C ALA A 222 -1.39 67.08 -14.98
N GLY A 223 -2.57 67.38 -15.49
CA GLY A 223 -2.84 67.43 -16.90
C GLY A 223 -3.25 66.08 -17.53
N TRP A 224 -3.23 65.00 -16.76
CA TRP A 224 -3.57 63.65 -17.27
C TRP A 224 -4.74 63.04 -16.51
N ALA A 225 -5.54 62.27 -17.25
CA ALA A 225 -6.71 61.54 -16.78
C ALA A 225 -6.79 60.15 -17.43
N GLY A 226 -7.83 59.39 -17.13
CA GLY A 226 -8.04 58.05 -17.63
C GLY A 226 -7.56 57.00 -16.63
N THR A 227 -7.93 55.73 -16.85
CA THR A 227 -7.61 54.62 -15.92
C THR A 227 -6.12 54.29 -15.86
N VAL A 228 -5.40 54.61 -16.94
CA VAL A 228 -3.96 54.45 -17.09
C VAL A 228 -3.21 55.75 -17.31
N CYS A 229 -3.87 56.90 -17.08
CA CYS A 229 -3.34 58.23 -17.29
C CYS A 229 -2.94 58.53 -18.77
N ASP A 230 -3.70 58.01 -19.70
CA ASP A 230 -3.47 58.12 -21.15
C ASP A 230 -4.24 59.23 -21.81
N VAL A 231 -5.14 59.90 -21.10
CA VAL A 231 -5.99 60.97 -21.59
C VAL A 231 -5.47 62.31 -21.13
N ASN A 232 -5.10 63.19 -22.08
CA ASN A 232 -4.80 64.58 -21.78
C ASN A 232 -6.09 65.32 -21.36
N LEU A 233 -6.03 66.07 -20.26
CA LEU A 233 -7.13 66.94 -19.84
C LEU A 233 -7.20 68.12 -20.80
N ASP A 234 -8.39 68.42 -21.29
CA ASP A 234 -8.64 69.52 -22.18
C ASP A 234 -8.84 70.80 -21.33
N GLU A 235 -7.81 71.58 -21.18
CA GLU A 235 -7.89 72.85 -20.44
C GLU A 235 -8.71 73.86 -21.20
N CYS A 236 -8.84 73.70 -22.52
CA CYS A 236 -9.70 74.62 -23.38
C CYS A 236 -11.18 74.40 -23.13
N ALA A 237 -11.60 73.26 -22.51
CA ALA A 237 -13.01 72.97 -22.18
C ALA A 237 -13.67 74.05 -21.30
N SER A 238 -12.88 74.82 -20.54
CA SER A 238 -13.33 75.94 -19.68
C SER A 238 -13.49 77.23 -20.42
N TYR A 239 -13.17 77.28 -21.72
CA TYR A 239 -13.20 78.48 -22.56
C TYR A 239 -12.38 79.66 -21.99
N PRO A 240 -11.13 79.45 -21.69
CA PRO A 240 -10.31 80.41 -20.95
C PRO A 240 -9.90 81.63 -21.76
N CYS A 241 -10.00 81.55 -23.13
CA CYS A 241 -9.61 82.63 -24.02
C CYS A 241 -10.79 83.63 -24.27
N ALA A 242 -10.55 84.84 -23.85
CA ALA A 242 -11.53 85.95 -24.03
C ALA A 242 -11.50 86.53 -25.46
N ASN A 243 -12.47 87.39 -25.73
CA ASN A 243 -12.55 88.23 -26.97
C ASN A 243 -12.42 87.44 -28.29
N GLY A 244 -12.91 86.22 -28.28
CA GLY A 244 -12.86 85.31 -29.45
C GLY A 244 -11.46 84.73 -29.75
N GLY A 245 -10.54 84.73 -28.81
CA GLY A 245 -9.26 84.05 -28.91
C GLY A 245 -9.43 82.57 -29.14
N THR A 246 -8.56 81.97 -29.94
CA THR A 246 -8.51 80.51 -30.11
C THR A 246 -7.69 79.86 -29.02
N CYS A 247 -8.29 78.94 -28.31
CA CYS A 247 -7.59 78.14 -27.31
C CYS A 247 -6.85 77.01 -27.98
N VAL A 248 -5.60 76.78 -27.60
CA VAL A 248 -4.76 75.59 -27.97
C VAL A 248 -4.43 74.82 -26.72
N ASP A 249 -4.97 73.62 -26.67
CA ASP A 249 -4.78 72.74 -25.58
C ASP A 249 -3.32 72.21 -25.50
N GLY A 250 -2.75 72.03 -24.29
CA GLY A 250 -1.44 71.48 -24.03
C GLY A 250 -1.47 70.51 -22.85
N VAL A 251 -0.35 70.03 -22.40
CA VAL A 251 -0.29 69.19 -21.21
C VAL A 251 -0.27 70.06 -19.98
N TYR A 252 -1.27 70.01 -19.11
CA TYR A 252 -1.42 70.80 -17.90
C TYR A 252 -1.31 72.33 -18.16
N SER A 253 -1.64 72.72 -19.36
CA SER A 253 -1.56 74.15 -19.77
C SER A 253 -2.35 74.39 -21.02
N TYR A 254 -2.76 75.61 -21.30
CA TYR A 254 -3.30 76.03 -22.56
C TYR A 254 -2.58 77.31 -23.02
N ALA A 255 -2.75 77.63 -24.28
CA ALA A 255 -2.33 78.86 -24.88
C ALA A 255 -3.43 79.51 -25.63
N CYS A 256 -3.62 80.84 -25.50
CA CYS A 256 -4.58 81.57 -26.28
C CYS A 256 -3.89 82.25 -27.46
N VAL A 257 -4.44 82.07 -28.68
CA VAL A 257 -4.07 82.80 -29.86
C VAL A 257 -5.08 83.91 -30.00
N CYS A 258 -4.68 85.13 -29.71
CA CYS A 258 -5.54 86.30 -29.69
C CYS A 258 -5.85 86.79 -31.07
N GLY A 259 -7.12 87.31 -31.29
CA GLY A 259 -7.52 88.00 -32.47
C GLY A 259 -6.88 89.42 -32.55
N ARG A 260 -7.00 90.05 -33.69
CA ARG A 260 -6.46 91.40 -33.90
C ARG A 260 -7.07 92.36 -32.89
N GLY A 261 -6.20 93.17 -32.24
CA GLY A 261 -6.63 94.18 -31.30
C GLY A 261 -6.69 93.70 -29.85
N TYR A 262 -6.32 92.43 -29.59
CA TYR A 262 -6.31 91.82 -28.24
C TYR A 262 -4.94 91.22 -27.87
N THR A 263 -4.60 91.34 -26.64
CA THR A 263 -3.36 90.76 -26.03
C THR A 263 -3.63 90.28 -24.61
N GLY A 264 -2.63 89.73 -23.97
CA GLY A 264 -2.71 89.14 -22.64
C GLY A 264 -2.74 87.62 -22.72
N PHE A 265 -2.56 86.97 -21.54
CA PHE A 265 -2.50 85.53 -21.48
C PHE A 265 -3.79 84.85 -21.94
N ASN A 266 -4.93 85.46 -21.61
CA ASN A 266 -6.26 85.00 -22.01
C ASN A 266 -6.88 85.91 -23.04
N CYS A 267 -6.13 86.74 -23.74
CA CYS A 267 -6.61 87.72 -24.71
C CYS A 267 -7.59 88.75 -24.08
N GLU A 268 -7.39 89.09 -22.83
CA GLU A 268 -8.26 89.91 -21.99
C GLU A 268 -8.00 91.40 -22.14
N ALA A 269 -6.84 91.79 -22.71
CA ALA A 269 -6.42 93.22 -22.82
C ALA A 269 -6.50 93.72 -24.28
N ASP A 270 -6.97 94.95 -24.49
CA ASP A 270 -6.94 95.65 -25.78
C ASP A 270 -5.49 96.21 -26.03
N ILE A 271 -5.07 96.26 -27.30
CA ILE A 271 -3.79 96.82 -27.77
C ILE A 271 -4.00 98.28 -28.24
#